data_567da0159b9b73181e971d034559b24d
#
_entry.id   567da0159b9b73181e971d034559b24d
#
_cell.length_a   1.000
_cell.length_b   1.000
_cell.length_c   1.000
_cell.angle_alpha   90.00
_cell.angle_beta   90.00
_cell.angle_gamma   90.00
#
_symmetry.space_group_name_H-M   'P 1'
#
loop_
_entity.id
_entity.type
_entity.pdbx_description
1 polymer ?
#
loop_
_entity_poly.entity_id
_entity_poly.type
_entity_poly.pdbx_seq_one_letter_code
_entity_poly.pdbx_strand_id
1 'polypeptide(L)'
;MRIIGGKYKHKRFDVPHTFKARPTTDFAKEGLFNILTNVYVDFSEEPTALDLFGGTGSIGLEFLSRGCRKVVSVEKDFKHYQFLTKVARELGDKNWIPIHADVFKFIQRTSEHYDIIFADPPYALDNLADIPRLVFEADILVPDGILILEHGKDYSFTDAPHFMDHRSYGSVNFSFFSLEQQ
;
A
#
# COMPACT_ATOMS: atom_id res chain seq x y z
N MET A 1 4.46 6.82 14.17
CA MET A 1 3.37 6.34 13.29
C MET A 1 2.24 5.79 14.15
N ARG A 2 1.02 6.00 13.75
CA ARG A 2 -0.20 5.65 14.50
C ARG A 2 -1.14 4.80 13.65
N ILE A 3 -1.75 3.75 14.25
CA ILE A 3 -2.82 2.98 13.61
C ILE A 3 -4.16 3.66 13.92
N ILE A 4 -4.95 3.96 12.88
CA ILE A 4 -6.15 4.79 12.96
C ILE A 4 -7.41 3.95 13.22
N GLY A 5 -7.51 2.78 12.61
CA GLY A 5 -8.69 1.91 12.71
C GLY A 5 -8.39 0.45 12.98
N GLY A 6 -9.44 -0.35 13.14
CA GLY A 6 -9.35 -1.80 13.28
C GLY A 6 -8.87 -2.31 14.64
N LYS A 7 -8.46 -3.57 14.68
CA LYS A 7 -8.10 -4.30 15.89
C LYS A 7 -6.90 -3.72 16.66
N TYR A 8 -6.02 -3.01 15.96
CA TYR A 8 -4.82 -2.37 16.54
C TYR A 8 -4.96 -0.85 16.67
N LYS A 9 -6.16 -0.31 16.55
CA LYS A 9 -6.43 1.12 16.71
C LYS A 9 -5.75 1.69 17.95
N HIS A 10 -5.16 2.86 17.81
CA HIS A 10 -4.40 3.62 18.83
C HIS A 10 -3.00 3.10 19.12
N LYS A 11 -2.57 1.93 18.64
CA LYS A 11 -1.17 1.54 18.75
C LYS A 11 -0.28 2.54 18.01
N ARG A 12 0.87 2.84 18.61
CA ARG A 12 1.87 3.76 18.09
C ARG A 12 3.22 3.07 18.06
N PHE A 13 4.00 3.42 17.05
CA PHE A 13 5.38 2.96 16.90
C PHE A 13 6.26 4.17 16.62
N ASP A 14 7.39 4.27 17.32
CA ASP A 14 8.34 5.36 17.14
C ASP A 14 9.18 5.10 15.89
N VAL A 15 8.97 5.93 14.88
CA VAL A 15 9.75 5.89 13.64
C VAL A 15 11.09 6.60 13.89
N PRO A 16 12.24 5.98 13.55
CA PRO A 16 13.53 6.63 13.71
C PRO A 16 13.61 7.97 12.95
N HIS A 17 14.11 9.00 13.58
CA HIS A 17 14.27 10.35 12.99
C HIS A 17 15.18 10.36 11.75
N THR A 18 16.01 9.32 11.59
CA THR A 18 16.91 9.16 10.45
C THR A 18 16.22 8.66 9.18
N PHE A 19 14.95 8.28 9.27
CA PHE A 19 14.20 7.82 8.10
C PHE A 19 13.89 8.98 7.16
N LYS A 20 14.30 8.83 5.90
CA LYS A 20 14.02 9.81 4.85
C LYS A 20 12.58 9.73 4.34
N ALA A 21 11.93 8.58 4.50
CA ALA A 21 10.55 8.38 4.11
C ALA A 21 9.64 9.25 5.00
N ARG A 22 8.84 10.11 4.38
CA ARG A 22 7.75 10.80 5.08
C ARG A 22 6.61 9.81 5.24
N PRO A 23 6.13 9.54 6.46
CA PRO A 23 4.92 8.75 6.62
C PRO A 23 3.77 9.49 5.95
N THR A 24 2.87 8.74 5.31
CA THR A 24 1.58 9.27 4.87
C THR A 24 0.91 9.96 6.05
N THR A 25 0.44 11.19 5.85
CA THR A 25 -0.21 11.95 6.94
C THR A 25 -1.43 11.19 7.44
N ASP A 26 -1.77 11.35 8.71
CA ASP A 26 -2.98 10.75 9.29
C ASP A 26 -4.23 11.17 8.50
N PHE A 27 -4.29 12.41 8.05
CA PHE A 27 -5.38 12.94 7.24
C PHE A 27 -5.54 12.20 5.90
N ALA A 28 -4.45 12.03 5.14
CA ALA A 28 -4.48 11.31 3.87
C ALA A 28 -4.77 9.82 4.08
N LYS A 29 -4.18 9.20 5.11
CA LYS A 29 -4.43 7.80 5.45
C LYS A 29 -5.89 7.56 5.86
N GLU A 30 -6.46 8.41 6.68
CA GLU A 30 -7.86 8.31 7.07
C GLU A 30 -8.79 8.49 5.87
N GLY A 31 -8.52 9.46 5.01
CA GLY A 31 -9.25 9.66 3.75
C GLY A 31 -9.20 8.44 2.84
N LEU A 32 -8.00 7.87 2.63
CA LEU A 32 -7.83 6.66 1.82
C LEU A 32 -8.65 5.49 2.37
N PHE A 33 -8.52 5.19 3.65
CA PHE A 33 -9.22 4.05 4.23
C PHE A 33 -10.73 4.26 4.35
N ASN A 34 -11.21 5.50 4.47
CA ASN A 34 -12.63 5.80 4.39
C ASN A 34 -13.20 5.46 3.01
N ILE A 35 -12.53 5.86 1.94
CA ILE A 35 -13.01 5.52 0.59
C ILE A 35 -12.88 4.02 0.29
N LEU A 36 -11.79 3.37 0.72
CA LEU A 36 -11.64 1.93 0.56
C LEU A 36 -12.79 1.19 1.23
N THR A 37 -13.07 1.48 2.49
CA THR A 37 -14.11 0.80 3.28
C THR A 37 -15.53 1.05 2.76
N ASN A 38 -15.82 2.26 2.30
CA ASN A 38 -17.17 2.63 1.92
C ASN A 38 -17.52 2.36 0.45
N VAL A 39 -16.49 2.21 -0.42
CA VAL A 39 -16.70 2.11 -1.87
C VAL A 39 -16.11 0.85 -2.47
N TYR A 40 -14.89 0.46 -2.09
CA TYR A 40 -14.11 -0.50 -2.87
C TYR A 40 -13.87 -1.84 -2.19
N VAL A 41 -13.78 -1.90 -0.85
CA VAL A 41 -13.28 -3.08 -0.14
C VAL A 41 -14.19 -3.46 1.02
N ASP A 42 -14.70 -4.67 1.00
CA ASP A 42 -15.32 -5.27 2.19
C ASP A 42 -14.25 -5.98 3.03
N PHE A 43 -13.78 -5.33 4.08
CA PHE A 43 -12.79 -5.90 4.98
C PHE A 43 -13.31 -7.09 5.81
N SER A 44 -14.62 -7.31 5.87
CA SER A 44 -15.20 -8.50 6.53
C SER A 44 -14.94 -9.79 5.75
N GLU A 45 -14.65 -9.69 4.46
CA GLU A 45 -14.23 -10.81 3.59
C GLU A 45 -12.76 -11.19 3.77
N GLU A 46 -12.07 -10.54 4.70
CA GLU A 46 -10.66 -10.80 5.02
C GLU A 46 -9.72 -10.76 3.82
N PRO A 47 -9.68 -9.67 3.02
CA PRO A 47 -8.89 -9.60 1.80
C PRO A 47 -7.39 -9.72 2.08
N THR A 48 -6.62 -10.03 1.03
CA THR A 48 -5.15 -9.96 1.05
C THR A 48 -4.67 -8.63 0.52
N ALA A 49 -3.59 -8.10 1.09
CA ALA A 49 -3.02 -6.84 0.64
C ALA A 49 -1.51 -6.95 0.37
N LEU A 50 -1.07 -6.25 -0.66
CA LEU A 50 0.33 -6.03 -0.99
C LEU A 50 0.65 -4.54 -0.87
N ASP A 51 1.59 -4.21 0.00
CA ASP A 51 2.12 -2.87 0.20
C ASP A 51 3.49 -2.78 -0.48
N LEU A 52 3.50 -2.23 -1.69
CA LEU A 52 4.71 -1.94 -2.44
C LEU A 52 5.33 -0.64 -1.92
N PHE A 53 6.62 -0.60 -1.70
CA PHE A 53 7.32 0.51 -1.04
C PHE A 53 6.90 0.70 0.43
N GLY A 54 7.08 -0.34 1.24
CA GLY A 54 6.57 -0.41 2.62
C GLY A 54 6.97 0.74 3.55
N GLY A 55 8.15 1.32 3.38
CA GLY A 55 8.60 2.50 4.13
C GLY A 55 8.55 2.29 5.65
N THR A 56 7.70 3.06 6.32
CA THR A 56 7.49 2.93 7.78
C THR A 56 6.51 1.80 8.15
N GLY A 57 5.84 1.20 7.17
CA GLY A 57 4.80 0.19 7.40
C GLY A 57 3.43 0.74 7.76
N SER A 58 3.24 2.05 7.68
CA SER A 58 2.00 2.72 8.11
C SER A 58 0.77 2.19 7.39
N ILE A 59 0.84 2.00 6.08
CA ILE A 59 -0.28 1.52 5.27
C ILE A 59 -0.46 0.01 5.43
N GLY A 60 0.61 -0.78 5.38
CA GLY A 60 0.54 -2.23 5.57
C GLY A 60 -0.06 -2.61 6.93
N LEU A 61 0.35 -1.91 8.00
CA LEU A 61 -0.23 -2.09 9.34
C LEU A 61 -1.70 -1.70 9.42
N GLU A 62 -2.09 -0.65 8.72
CA GLU A 62 -3.49 -0.23 8.68
C GLU A 62 -4.36 -1.29 7.99
N PHE A 63 -3.92 -1.86 6.86
CA PHE A 63 -4.59 -2.99 6.20
C PHE A 63 -4.76 -4.18 7.15
N LEU A 64 -3.69 -4.58 7.82
CA LEU A 64 -3.74 -5.68 8.79
C LEU A 64 -4.72 -5.40 9.92
N SER A 65 -4.68 -4.18 10.47
CA SER A 65 -5.54 -3.75 11.57
C SER A 65 -7.02 -3.77 11.20
N ARG A 66 -7.35 -3.47 9.96
CA ARG A 66 -8.73 -3.37 9.48
C ARG A 66 -9.33 -4.69 9.01
N GLY A 67 -8.55 -5.77 8.97
CA GLY A 67 -9.09 -7.10 8.74
C GLY A 67 -8.49 -7.88 7.58
N CYS A 68 -7.44 -7.37 6.92
CA CYS A 68 -6.75 -8.21 5.95
C CYS A 68 -6.17 -9.45 6.63
N ARG A 69 -6.47 -10.63 6.07
CA ARG A 69 -5.96 -11.92 6.57
C ARG A 69 -4.47 -12.13 6.33
N LYS A 70 -3.92 -11.41 5.35
CA LYS A 70 -2.49 -11.42 5.00
C LYS A 70 -2.10 -10.08 4.41
N VAL A 71 -1.00 -9.52 4.87
CA VAL A 71 -0.39 -8.31 4.30
C VAL A 71 1.08 -8.57 4.04
N VAL A 72 1.52 -8.35 2.81
CA VAL A 72 2.93 -8.39 2.42
C VAL A 72 3.39 -6.96 2.20
N SER A 73 4.46 -6.54 2.88
CA SER A 73 5.09 -5.22 2.68
C SER A 73 6.49 -5.40 2.12
N VAL A 74 6.71 -4.88 0.90
CA VAL A 74 7.99 -4.97 0.20
C VAL A 74 8.78 -3.69 0.41
N GLU A 75 10.02 -3.82 0.88
CA GLU A 75 10.90 -2.68 1.15
C GLU A 75 12.33 -2.99 0.69
N LYS A 76 12.90 -2.07 -0.09
CA LYS A 76 14.25 -2.20 -0.64
C LYS A 76 15.33 -1.71 0.31
N ASP A 77 15.06 -0.63 1.06
CA ASP A 77 16.01 -0.09 2.04
C ASP A 77 16.11 -1.02 3.24
N PHE A 78 17.34 -1.47 3.52
CA PHE A 78 17.57 -2.46 4.59
C PHE A 78 17.22 -1.93 5.98
N LYS A 79 17.46 -0.65 6.26
CA LYS A 79 17.14 -0.04 7.57
C LYS A 79 15.62 0.04 7.76
N HIS A 80 14.88 0.41 6.71
CA HIS A 80 13.42 0.41 6.73
C HIS A 80 12.89 -1.02 6.89
N TYR A 81 13.41 -1.98 6.15
CA TYR A 81 13.04 -3.39 6.30
C TYR A 81 13.29 -3.92 7.72
N GLN A 82 14.45 -3.58 8.33
CA GLN A 82 14.72 -3.95 9.72
C GLN A 82 13.69 -3.35 10.68
N PHE A 83 13.27 -2.12 10.45
CA PHE A 83 12.24 -1.47 11.24
C PHE A 83 10.88 -2.18 11.09
N LEU A 84 10.46 -2.51 9.87
CA LEU A 84 9.25 -3.28 9.61
C LEU A 84 9.27 -4.63 10.33
N THR A 85 10.39 -5.33 10.26
CA THR A 85 10.58 -6.63 10.95
C THR A 85 10.51 -6.50 12.47
N LYS A 86 11.09 -5.42 13.03
CA LYS A 86 11.00 -5.12 14.46
C LYS A 86 9.55 -4.90 14.88
N VAL A 87 8.83 -4.03 14.16
CA VAL A 87 7.41 -3.74 14.46
C VAL A 87 6.53 -4.98 14.31
N ALA A 88 6.76 -5.80 13.27
CA ALA A 88 6.03 -7.07 13.09
C ALA A 88 6.24 -8.02 14.27
N ARG A 89 7.46 -8.10 14.79
CA ARG A 89 7.79 -8.91 15.96
C ARG A 89 7.12 -8.36 17.24
N GLU A 90 7.16 -7.05 17.45
CA GLU A 90 6.51 -6.40 18.60
C GLU A 90 4.99 -6.58 18.56
N LEU A 91 4.39 -6.54 17.36
CA LEU A 91 2.97 -6.76 17.16
C LEU A 91 2.57 -8.23 17.43
N GLY A 92 3.47 -9.17 17.11
CA GLY A 92 3.25 -10.60 17.28
C GLY A 92 2.22 -11.20 16.32
N ASP A 93 1.86 -10.48 15.26
CA ASP A 93 0.90 -10.93 14.25
C ASP A 93 1.63 -11.51 13.04
N LYS A 94 1.48 -12.81 12.82
CA LYS A 94 2.15 -13.54 11.73
C LYS A 94 1.58 -13.25 10.35
N ASN A 95 0.46 -12.56 10.29
CA ASN A 95 -0.21 -12.23 9.04
C ASN A 95 0.40 -11.00 8.35
N TRP A 96 1.32 -10.29 9.00
CA TRP A 96 2.11 -9.24 8.37
C TRP A 96 3.50 -9.74 8.03
N ILE A 97 3.86 -9.72 6.74
CA ILE A 97 5.07 -10.33 6.19
C ILE A 97 5.91 -9.25 5.50
N PRO A 98 6.87 -8.62 6.20
CA PRO A 98 7.86 -7.75 5.56
C PRO A 98 8.81 -8.56 4.67
N ILE A 99 9.09 -8.06 3.47
CA ILE A 99 10.02 -8.66 2.51
C ILE A 99 11.08 -7.64 2.10
N HIS A 100 12.35 -8.01 2.21
CA HIS A 100 13.48 -7.21 1.72
C HIS A 100 13.71 -7.49 0.25
N ALA A 101 13.19 -6.63 -0.62
CA ALA A 101 13.33 -6.78 -2.07
C ALA A 101 13.18 -5.45 -2.80
N ASP A 102 13.70 -5.39 -4.02
CA ASP A 102 13.34 -4.37 -4.99
C ASP A 102 11.92 -4.64 -5.50
N VAL A 103 11.07 -3.61 -5.50
CA VAL A 103 9.65 -3.72 -5.87
C VAL A 103 9.45 -4.28 -7.28
N PHE A 104 10.22 -3.80 -8.26
CA PHE A 104 10.08 -4.25 -9.65
C PHE A 104 10.49 -5.70 -9.85
N LYS A 105 11.53 -6.14 -9.14
CA LYS A 105 11.93 -7.56 -9.13
C LYS A 105 10.89 -8.43 -8.42
N PHE A 106 10.29 -7.93 -7.35
CA PHE A 106 9.24 -8.64 -6.63
C PHE A 106 8.00 -8.85 -7.52
N ILE A 107 7.52 -7.80 -8.18
CA ILE A 107 6.38 -7.86 -9.11
C ILE A 107 6.61 -8.93 -10.19
N GLN A 108 7.81 -9.02 -10.74
CA GLN A 108 8.15 -9.98 -11.80
C GLN A 108 8.24 -11.44 -11.33
N ARG A 109 8.44 -11.68 -10.03
CA ARG A 109 8.77 -13.01 -9.49
C ARG A 109 7.69 -13.61 -8.63
N THR A 110 6.82 -12.80 -8.05
CA THR A 110 5.73 -13.30 -7.21
C THR A 110 4.70 -14.06 -8.05
N SER A 111 4.24 -15.17 -7.51
CA SER A 111 3.13 -15.95 -8.07
C SER A 111 1.84 -15.78 -7.26
N GLU A 112 1.89 -14.96 -6.22
CA GLU A 112 0.72 -14.69 -5.39
C GLU A 112 -0.16 -13.61 -6.03
N HIS A 113 -1.47 -13.73 -5.79
CA HIS A 113 -2.47 -12.75 -6.21
C HIS A 113 -3.03 -12.04 -4.98
N TYR A 114 -3.34 -10.76 -5.15
CA TYR A 114 -3.79 -9.90 -4.06
C TYR A 114 -5.12 -9.22 -4.41
N ASP A 115 -5.96 -9.05 -3.38
CA ASP A 115 -7.21 -8.30 -3.51
C ASP A 115 -6.96 -6.80 -3.55
N ILE A 116 -5.93 -6.34 -2.80
CA ILE A 116 -5.54 -4.94 -2.70
C ILE A 116 -4.05 -4.83 -2.95
N ILE A 117 -3.65 -3.93 -3.85
CA ILE A 117 -2.25 -3.54 -4.04
C ILE A 117 -2.13 -2.04 -3.82
N PHE A 118 -1.26 -1.63 -2.92
CA PHE A 118 -0.95 -0.23 -2.65
C PHE A 118 0.51 0.06 -3.00
N ALA A 119 0.76 1.15 -3.69
CA ALA A 119 2.09 1.60 -4.04
C ALA A 119 2.28 3.08 -3.69
N ASP A 120 3.28 3.37 -2.87
CA ASP A 120 3.71 4.73 -2.52
C ASP A 120 5.19 4.90 -2.88
N PRO A 121 5.53 5.00 -4.18
CA PRO A 121 6.91 5.16 -4.61
C PRO A 121 7.44 6.55 -4.27
N PRO A 122 8.78 6.71 -4.12
CA PRO A 122 9.38 8.03 -4.10
C PRO A 122 8.93 8.85 -5.32
N TYR A 123 8.47 10.09 -5.12
CA TYR A 123 7.94 10.91 -6.21
C TYR A 123 8.97 11.22 -7.30
N ALA A 124 10.27 11.15 -6.98
CA ALA A 124 11.38 11.31 -7.91
C ALA A 124 11.74 10.01 -8.67
N LEU A 125 10.99 8.93 -8.48
CA LEU A 125 11.23 7.67 -9.19
C LEU A 125 10.88 7.83 -10.68
N ASP A 126 11.86 7.66 -11.57
CA ASP A 126 11.70 7.91 -13.00
C ASP A 126 10.60 7.06 -13.66
N ASN A 127 10.43 5.83 -13.19
CA ASN A 127 9.44 4.89 -13.72
C ASN A 127 8.19 4.73 -12.84
N LEU A 128 7.86 5.73 -12.03
CA LEU A 128 6.63 5.73 -11.22
C LEU A 128 5.39 5.50 -12.07
N ALA A 129 5.29 6.16 -13.21
CA ALA A 129 4.15 6.05 -14.11
C ALA A 129 3.96 4.66 -14.73
N ASP A 130 4.99 3.81 -14.73
CA ASP A 130 4.92 2.44 -15.24
C ASP A 130 4.31 1.45 -14.25
N ILE A 131 4.20 1.81 -12.97
CA ILE A 131 3.77 0.88 -11.91
C ILE A 131 2.42 0.23 -12.22
N PRO A 132 1.35 0.97 -12.62
CA PRO A 132 0.09 0.33 -12.94
C PRO A 132 0.22 -0.71 -14.07
N ARG A 133 0.88 -0.35 -15.16
CA ARG A 133 1.12 -1.26 -16.28
C ARG A 133 1.85 -2.54 -15.83
N LEU A 134 2.92 -2.40 -15.06
CA LEU A 134 3.71 -3.54 -14.57
C LEU A 134 2.91 -4.47 -13.65
N VAL A 135 2.05 -3.93 -12.80
CA VAL A 135 1.18 -4.72 -11.92
C VAL A 135 0.17 -5.52 -12.74
N PHE A 136 -0.48 -4.91 -13.74
CA PHE A 136 -1.46 -5.60 -14.58
C PHE A 136 -0.81 -6.62 -15.53
N GLU A 137 0.34 -6.32 -16.11
CA GLU A 137 1.11 -7.27 -16.95
C GLU A 137 1.60 -8.49 -16.16
N ALA A 138 1.93 -8.31 -14.87
CA ALA A 138 2.37 -9.40 -13.99
C ALA A 138 1.21 -10.28 -13.49
N ASP A 139 -0.04 -9.88 -13.72
CA ASP A 139 -1.26 -10.63 -13.33
C ASP A 139 -1.29 -11.00 -11.85
N ILE A 140 -0.89 -10.06 -10.98
CA ILE A 140 -0.82 -10.25 -9.52
C ILE A 140 -2.01 -9.65 -8.75
N LEU A 141 -2.95 -9.03 -9.46
CA LEU A 141 -4.19 -8.51 -8.91
C LEU A 141 -5.34 -9.46 -9.26
N VAL A 142 -6.17 -9.83 -8.27
CA VAL A 142 -7.37 -10.61 -8.55
C VAL A 142 -8.34 -9.84 -9.46
N PRO A 143 -9.27 -10.50 -10.20
CA PRO A 143 -10.12 -9.84 -11.21
C PRO A 143 -10.90 -8.63 -10.70
N ASP A 144 -11.45 -8.69 -9.51
CA ASP A 144 -12.20 -7.62 -8.82
C ASP A 144 -11.35 -6.84 -7.81
N GLY A 145 -10.04 -7.04 -7.86
CA GLY A 145 -9.08 -6.36 -7.00
C GLY A 145 -8.86 -4.90 -7.36
N ILE A 146 -8.23 -4.17 -6.45
CA ILE A 146 -7.94 -2.75 -6.60
C ILE A 146 -6.46 -2.45 -6.43
N LEU A 147 -5.90 -1.67 -7.35
CA LEU A 147 -4.59 -1.06 -7.23
C LEU A 147 -4.75 0.41 -6.85
N ILE A 148 -4.04 0.85 -5.84
CA ILE A 148 -3.94 2.25 -5.42
C ILE A 148 -2.52 2.73 -5.60
N LEU A 149 -2.32 3.81 -6.36
CA LEU A 149 -1.03 4.47 -6.54
C LEU A 149 -1.06 5.85 -5.91
N GLU A 150 -0.19 6.07 -4.93
CA GLU A 150 0.10 7.40 -4.39
C GLU A 150 1.11 8.12 -5.29
N HIS A 151 0.83 9.39 -5.61
CA HIS A 151 1.72 10.19 -6.46
C HIS A 151 1.59 11.69 -6.16
N GLY A 152 2.54 12.47 -6.68
CA GLY A 152 2.49 13.93 -6.65
C GLY A 152 1.52 14.50 -7.67
N LYS A 153 1.31 15.82 -7.60
CA LYS A 153 0.41 16.59 -8.48
C LYS A 153 0.83 16.60 -9.95
N ASP A 154 2.09 16.26 -10.24
CA ASP A 154 2.64 16.31 -11.60
C ASP A 154 2.26 15.09 -12.46
N TYR A 155 1.58 14.11 -11.85
CA TYR A 155 1.09 12.93 -12.53
C TYR A 155 -0.43 12.97 -12.69
N SER A 156 -0.90 12.52 -13.86
CA SER A 156 -2.31 12.25 -14.15
C SER A 156 -2.44 10.89 -14.81
N PHE A 157 -3.37 10.08 -14.35
CA PHE A 157 -3.63 8.73 -14.87
C PHE A 157 -5.02 8.59 -15.49
N THR A 158 -5.72 9.69 -15.71
CA THR A 158 -7.11 9.69 -16.21
C THR A 158 -7.28 8.91 -17.52
N ASP A 159 -6.27 8.95 -18.39
CA ASP A 159 -6.29 8.25 -19.69
C ASP A 159 -5.54 6.90 -19.65
N ALA A 160 -5.08 6.48 -18.47
CA ALA A 160 -4.37 5.21 -18.34
C ALA A 160 -5.33 4.01 -18.39
N PRO A 161 -4.89 2.86 -18.95
CA PRO A 161 -5.68 1.63 -18.89
C PRO A 161 -6.06 1.27 -17.45
N HIS A 162 -7.28 0.77 -17.26
CA HIS A 162 -7.82 0.34 -15.97
C HIS A 162 -8.02 1.44 -14.93
N PHE A 163 -7.79 2.71 -15.28
CA PHE A 163 -8.06 3.83 -14.38
C PHE A 163 -9.54 3.90 -13.99
N MET A 164 -9.83 4.09 -12.72
CA MET A 164 -11.18 4.16 -12.18
C MET A 164 -11.51 5.50 -11.53
N ASP A 165 -10.65 5.98 -10.64
CA ASP A 165 -10.94 7.14 -9.79
C ASP A 165 -9.64 7.84 -9.36
N HIS A 166 -9.78 9.09 -8.94
CA HIS A 166 -8.69 9.89 -8.38
C HIS A 166 -9.20 10.68 -7.17
N ARG A 167 -8.41 10.67 -6.09
CA ARG A 167 -8.68 11.44 -4.88
C ARG A 167 -7.46 12.21 -4.43
N SER A 168 -7.68 13.43 -3.94
CA SER A 168 -6.64 14.30 -3.39
C SER A 168 -6.90 14.62 -1.92
N TYR A 169 -5.86 14.51 -1.11
CA TYR A 169 -5.89 14.87 0.30
C TYR A 169 -4.68 15.77 0.59
N GLY A 170 -4.90 17.10 0.49
CA GLY A 170 -3.80 18.06 0.51
C GLY A 170 -2.90 17.90 -0.73
N SER A 171 -1.61 17.69 -0.53
CA SER A 171 -0.63 17.45 -1.60
C SER A 171 -0.52 15.98 -2.02
N VAL A 172 -1.22 15.08 -1.35
CA VAL A 172 -1.23 13.64 -1.60
C VAL A 172 -2.32 13.30 -2.59
N ASN A 173 -1.99 12.56 -3.65
CA ASN A 173 -2.94 12.09 -4.65
C ASN A 173 -2.94 10.57 -4.67
N PHE A 174 -4.14 9.99 -4.76
CA PHE A 174 -4.35 8.56 -4.98
C PHE A 174 -5.09 8.33 -6.28
N SER A 175 -4.52 7.54 -7.18
CA SER A 175 -5.21 7.02 -8.35
C SER A 175 -5.54 5.54 -8.15
N PHE A 176 -6.76 5.17 -8.55
CA PHE A 176 -7.32 3.83 -8.34
C PHE A 176 -7.50 3.14 -9.69
N PHE A 177 -7.17 1.85 -9.74
CA PHE A 177 -7.23 1.04 -10.95
C PHE A 177 -7.83 -0.32 -10.65
N SER A 178 -8.61 -0.88 -11.58
CA SER A 178 -9.13 -2.24 -11.52
C SER A 178 -9.31 -2.81 -12.92
N LEU A 179 -9.29 -4.15 -13.05
CA LEU A 179 -9.60 -4.85 -14.31
C LEU A 179 -11.08 -4.73 -14.68
N GLU A 180 -11.95 -4.84 -13.67
CA GLU A 180 -13.39 -4.70 -13.84
C GLU A 180 -13.81 -3.26 -13.54
N GLN A 181 -14.44 -2.61 -14.51
CA GLN A 181 -15.09 -1.32 -14.27
C GLN A 181 -16.42 -1.59 -13.55
N GLN A 182 -16.50 -1.17 -12.31
CA GLN A 182 -17.74 -1.17 -11.55
C GLN A 182 -18.67 -0.07 -12.00
#